data_b4e35b138fac3b805f9e7b33722494eb
#
_entry.id   b4e35b138fac3b805f9e7b33722494eb
#
_cell.length_a   1.000
_cell.length_b   1.000
_cell.length_c   1.000
_cell.angle_alpha   90.00
_cell.angle_beta   90.00
_cell.angle_gamma   90.00
#
_symmetry.space_group_name_H-M   'P 1'
#
loop_
_entity.id
_entity.type
_entity.pdbx_description
1 polymer ?
#
loop_
_entity_poly.entity_id
_entity_poly.type
_entity_poly.pdbx_seq_one_letter_code
_entity_poly.pdbx_strand_id
1 'polypeptide(L)'
;MARWQPGARERLVLAAVDLFADQGYDATTVAQIADKAGVTKSTFFRHFPDKRELLVAGQETLCRLLIEGIAETPEDAGPLDAIAAGLERASNAMGPMNRELGPRLKAAIAASTELQERDALKSVGLAKAMTDALLARGVPDPLAHLAAELGVLAFKRGYATWMELDHDEDGLAPHVLTALADLRAASASLG
;
A
#
# COMPACT_ATOMS: atom_id res chain seq x y z
N MET A 1 3.70 24.74 -20.57
CA MET A 1 3.91 23.55 -19.71
C MET A 1 2.59 22.82 -19.62
N ALA A 2 2.49 21.62 -20.20
CA ALA A 2 1.29 20.80 -20.08
C ALA A 2 1.16 20.36 -18.61
N ARG A 3 0.16 20.87 -17.92
CA ARG A 3 -0.19 20.50 -16.55
C ARG A 3 -0.69 19.06 -16.62
N TRP A 4 0.10 18.09 -16.13
CA TRP A 4 -0.31 16.71 -16.02
C TRP A 4 -1.65 16.65 -15.25
N GLN A 5 -2.71 16.19 -15.93
CA GLN A 5 -4.01 15.98 -15.28
C GLN A 5 -4.10 14.51 -14.89
N PRO A 6 -4.38 14.20 -13.62
CA PRO A 6 -4.58 12.83 -13.18
C PRO A 6 -5.61 12.11 -14.05
N GLY A 7 -5.40 10.82 -14.31
CA GLY A 7 -6.36 9.98 -14.99
C GLY A 7 -7.69 9.89 -14.22
N ALA A 8 -8.76 9.46 -14.89
CA ALA A 8 -10.09 9.35 -14.23
C ALA A 8 -10.04 8.48 -12.97
N ARG A 9 -9.25 7.40 -12.97
CA ARG A 9 -9.08 6.50 -11.82
C ARG A 9 -8.44 7.21 -10.63
N GLU A 10 -7.39 7.99 -10.86
CA GLU A 10 -6.70 8.76 -9.81
C GLU A 10 -7.60 9.86 -9.26
N ARG A 11 -8.32 10.60 -10.11
CA ARG A 11 -9.27 11.62 -9.65
C ARG A 11 -10.38 11.05 -8.78
N LEU A 12 -10.87 9.84 -9.10
CA LEU A 12 -11.85 9.15 -8.28
C LEU A 12 -11.31 8.77 -6.90
N VAL A 13 -10.06 8.30 -6.81
CA VAL A 13 -9.41 8.00 -5.53
C VAL A 13 -9.24 9.26 -4.70
N LEU A 14 -8.72 10.35 -5.28
CA LEU A 14 -8.56 11.64 -4.61
C LEU A 14 -9.89 12.17 -4.06
N ALA A 15 -10.92 12.19 -4.91
CA ALA A 15 -12.25 12.66 -4.54
C ALA A 15 -12.87 11.82 -3.40
N ALA A 16 -12.65 10.50 -3.42
CA ALA A 16 -13.16 9.61 -2.39
C ALA A 16 -12.47 9.82 -1.04
N VAL A 17 -11.13 9.90 -1.02
CA VAL A 17 -10.36 10.13 0.21
C VAL A 17 -10.76 11.45 0.85
N ASP A 18 -10.91 12.52 0.07
CA ASP A 18 -11.38 13.80 0.56
C ASP A 18 -12.78 13.70 1.20
N LEU A 19 -13.75 13.09 0.49
CA LEU A 19 -15.11 12.96 0.98
C LEU A 19 -15.20 12.04 2.22
N PHE A 20 -14.40 10.97 2.26
CA PHE A 20 -14.35 10.09 3.43
C PHE A 20 -13.79 10.81 4.66
N ALA A 21 -12.80 11.68 4.47
CA ALA A 21 -12.24 12.48 5.54
C ALA A 21 -13.20 13.60 6.01
N ASP A 22 -13.90 14.26 5.07
CA ASP A 22 -14.74 15.42 5.34
C ASP A 22 -16.08 15.05 5.99
N GLN A 23 -16.77 14.01 5.47
CA GLN A 23 -18.13 13.65 5.88
C GLN A 23 -18.30 12.19 6.32
N GLY A 24 -17.22 11.41 6.33
CA GLY A 24 -17.21 10.00 6.67
C GLY A 24 -17.56 9.08 5.50
N TYR A 25 -17.15 7.81 5.64
CA TYR A 25 -17.36 6.79 4.61
C TYR A 25 -18.85 6.51 4.36
N ASP A 26 -19.65 6.33 5.44
CA ASP A 26 -21.06 5.93 5.31
C ASP A 26 -21.92 7.00 4.63
N ALA A 27 -21.68 8.27 4.94
CA ALA A 27 -22.40 9.39 4.34
C ALA A 27 -21.96 9.69 2.89
N THR A 28 -20.87 9.11 2.42
CA THR A 28 -20.33 9.35 1.07
C THR A 28 -20.97 8.38 0.06
N THR A 29 -21.48 8.94 -1.03
CA THR A 29 -22.10 8.18 -2.13
C THR A 29 -21.21 8.14 -3.36
N VAL A 30 -21.36 7.09 -4.20
CA VAL A 30 -20.71 7.00 -5.52
C VAL A 30 -21.02 8.21 -6.40
N ALA A 31 -22.24 8.78 -6.27
CA ALA A 31 -22.63 9.97 -7.02
C ALA A 31 -21.74 11.18 -6.66
N GLN A 32 -21.57 11.45 -5.37
CA GLN A 32 -20.75 12.55 -4.89
C GLN A 32 -19.27 12.37 -5.29
N ILE A 33 -18.74 11.12 -5.21
CA ILE A 33 -17.38 10.82 -5.64
C ILE A 33 -17.19 11.09 -7.14
N ALA A 34 -18.11 10.61 -7.97
CA ALA A 34 -18.05 10.81 -9.42
C ALA A 34 -18.16 12.30 -9.79
N ASP A 35 -19.09 13.03 -9.17
CA ASP A 35 -19.27 14.47 -9.38
C ASP A 35 -18.03 15.25 -9.00
N LYS A 36 -17.48 15.03 -7.79
CA LYS A 36 -16.25 15.68 -7.31
C LYS A 36 -15.04 15.36 -8.20
N ALA A 37 -14.97 14.14 -8.76
CA ALA A 37 -13.92 13.72 -9.69
C ALA A 37 -14.12 14.25 -11.13
N GLY A 38 -15.24 14.93 -11.43
CA GLY A 38 -15.57 15.42 -12.76
C GLY A 38 -15.81 14.30 -13.76
N VAL A 39 -16.48 13.20 -13.34
CA VAL A 39 -16.82 12.06 -14.20
C VAL A 39 -18.26 11.60 -13.94
N THR A 40 -18.77 10.71 -14.82
CA THR A 40 -20.09 10.12 -14.65
C THR A 40 -20.06 8.92 -13.68
N LYS A 41 -21.22 8.55 -13.09
CA LYS A 41 -21.34 7.29 -12.33
C LYS A 41 -20.97 6.06 -13.17
N SER A 42 -21.29 6.06 -14.46
CA SER A 42 -20.90 4.97 -15.36
C SER A 42 -19.38 4.88 -15.48
N THR A 43 -18.67 6.01 -15.52
CA THR A 43 -17.20 6.04 -15.50
C THR A 43 -16.66 5.50 -14.18
N PHE A 44 -17.28 5.83 -13.04
CA PHE A 44 -16.92 5.24 -11.75
C PHE A 44 -16.98 3.71 -11.79
N PHE A 45 -18.14 3.15 -12.16
CA PHE A 45 -18.34 1.70 -12.17
C PHE A 45 -17.50 0.94 -13.21
N ARG A 46 -16.96 1.63 -14.21
CA ARG A 46 -15.95 1.05 -15.12
C ARG A 46 -14.59 0.85 -14.44
N HIS A 47 -14.27 1.65 -13.42
CA HIS A 47 -12.99 1.59 -12.70
C HIS A 47 -13.09 0.84 -11.37
N PHE A 48 -14.23 0.93 -10.69
CA PHE A 48 -14.43 0.37 -9.35
C PHE A 48 -15.82 -0.25 -9.24
N PRO A 49 -15.95 -1.52 -8.80
CA PRO A 49 -17.26 -2.16 -8.63
C PRO A 49 -18.09 -1.51 -7.52
N ASP A 50 -17.45 -0.97 -6.49
CA ASP A 50 -18.09 -0.21 -5.40
C ASP A 50 -17.12 0.81 -4.76
N LYS A 51 -17.60 1.58 -3.76
CA LYS A 51 -16.79 2.62 -3.12
C LYS A 51 -15.68 2.07 -2.21
N ARG A 52 -15.78 0.81 -1.72
CA ARG A 52 -14.75 0.16 -0.89
C ARG A 52 -13.48 -0.11 -1.69
N GLU A 53 -13.65 -0.42 -2.97
CA GLU A 53 -12.53 -0.75 -3.86
C GLU A 53 -11.58 0.42 -4.10
N LEU A 54 -12.00 1.64 -3.79
CA LEU A 54 -11.14 2.82 -3.83
C LEU A 54 -9.98 2.73 -2.81
N LEU A 55 -10.21 2.08 -1.66
CA LEU A 55 -9.19 1.88 -0.63
C LEU A 55 -8.04 1.00 -1.10
N VAL A 56 -8.33 0.05 -1.97
CA VAL A 56 -7.34 -0.89 -2.51
C VAL A 56 -6.88 -0.51 -3.92
N ALA A 57 -7.24 0.69 -4.36
CA ALA A 57 -6.75 1.23 -5.62
C ALA A 57 -5.22 1.18 -5.66
N GLY A 58 -4.65 0.50 -6.65
CA GLY A 58 -3.20 0.32 -6.75
C GLY A 58 -2.64 -0.93 -6.05
N GLN A 59 -3.44 -1.70 -5.30
CA GLN A 59 -2.98 -2.93 -4.66
C GLN A 59 -2.38 -3.93 -5.67
N GLU A 60 -3.01 -4.10 -6.82
CA GLU A 60 -2.48 -4.96 -7.89
C GLU A 60 -1.07 -4.52 -8.35
N THR A 61 -0.89 -3.21 -8.56
CA THR A 61 0.42 -2.66 -8.92
C THR A 61 1.43 -2.85 -7.80
N LEU A 62 1.03 -2.64 -6.55
CA LEU A 62 1.89 -2.84 -5.39
C LEU A 62 2.32 -4.30 -5.27
N CYS A 63 1.38 -5.26 -5.36
CA CYS A 63 1.69 -6.69 -5.35
C CYS A 63 2.64 -7.07 -6.48
N ARG A 64 2.41 -6.59 -7.69
CA ARG A 64 3.28 -6.85 -8.85
C ARG A 64 4.71 -6.35 -8.60
N LEU A 65 4.88 -5.12 -8.11
CA LEU A 65 6.19 -4.55 -7.81
C LEU A 65 6.92 -5.30 -6.71
N LEU A 66 6.20 -5.75 -5.66
CA LEU A 66 6.74 -6.62 -4.61
C LEU A 66 7.25 -7.94 -5.20
N ILE A 67 6.43 -8.62 -6.00
CA ILE A 67 6.79 -9.91 -6.64
C ILE A 67 8.00 -9.73 -7.56
N GLU A 68 8.01 -8.70 -8.41
CA GLU A 68 9.12 -8.41 -9.33
C GLU A 68 10.42 -8.18 -8.56
N GLY A 69 10.41 -7.33 -7.50
CA GLY A 69 11.60 -7.06 -6.70
C GLY A 69 12.13 -8.31 -5.98
N ILE A 70 11.23 -9.15 -5.43
CA ILE A 70 11.60 -10.43 -4.82
C ILE A 70 12.21 -11.37 -5.87
N ALA A 71 11.62 -11.47 -7.05
CA ALA A 71 12.06 -12.40 -8.09
C ALA A 71 13.42 -12.02 -8.71
N GLU A 72 13.72 -10.72 -8.81
CA GLU A 72 14.97 -10.20 -9.37
C GLU A 72 16.18 -10.30 -8.41
N THR A 73 15.95 -10.64 -7.14
CA THR A 73 17.02 -10.79 -6.15
C THR A 73 17.89 -12.03 -6.46
N PRO A 74 19.23 -12.00 -6.25
CA PRO A 74 20.10 -13.14 -6.46
C PRO A 74 19.61 -14.42 -5.75
N GLU A 75 19.87 -15.59 -6.32
CA GLU A 75 19.36 -16.88 -5.82
C GLU A 75 19.87 -17.20 -4.39
N ASP A 76 21.07 -16.76 -4.05
CA ASP A 76 21.74 -16.93 -2.74
C ASP A 76 21.30 -15.90 -1.69
N ALA A 77 20.49 -14.91 -2.07
CA ALA A 77 19.99 -13.92 -1.12
C ALA A 77 19.00 -14.55 -0.14
N GLY A 78 19.12 -14.12 1.13
CA GLY A 78 18.21 -14.56 2.19
C GLY A 78 16.77 -14.08 2.00
N PRO A 79 15.79 -14.75 2.64
CA PRO A 79 14.37 -14.39 2.47
C PRO A 79 14.05 -12.94 2.82
N LEU A 80 14.63 -12.37 3.89
CA LEU A 80 14.42 -10.98 4.27
C LEU A 80 15.13 -10.00 3.33
N ASP A 81 16.23 -10.40 2.68
CA ASP A 81 16.91 -9.56 1.69
C ASP A 81 16.08 -9.50 0.40
N ALA A 82 15.43 -10.61 0.02
CA ALA A 82 14.47 -10.62 -1.08
C ALA A 82 13.22 -9.76 -0.76
N ILE A 83 12.70 -9.85 0.46
CA ILE A 83 11.60 -8.96 0.92
C ILE A 83 12.04 -7.50 0.86
N ALA A 84 13.25 -7.16 1.29
CA ALA A 84 13.78 -5.80 1.22
C ALA A 84 13.77 -5.25 -0.21
N ALA A 85 14.25 -6.02 -1.18
CA ALA A 85 14.24 -5.63 -2.59
C ALA A 85 12.82 -5.40 -3.15
N GLY A 86 11.86 -6.27 -2.79
CA GLY A 86 10.45 -6.09 -3.14
C GLY A 86 9.85 -4.82 -2.55
N LEU A 87 10.12 -4.59 -1.26
CA LEU A 87 9.65 -3.40 -0.55
C LEU A 87 10.25 -2.11 -1.10
N GLU A 88 11.54 -2.10 -1.40
CA GLU A 88 12.24 -0.96 -1.99
C GLU A 88 11.63 -0.60 -3.34
N ARG A 89 11.47 -1.59 -4.23
CA ARG A 89 10.86 -1.38 -5.56
C ARG A 89 9.44 -0.83 -5.45
N ALA A 90 8.62 -1.39 -4.58
CA ALA A 90 7.25 -0.97 -4.35
C ALA A 90 7.17 0.43 -3.73
N SER A 91 8.04 0.75 -2.78
CA SER A 91 8.10 2.05 -2.10
C SER A 91 8.56 3.17 -3.02
N ASN A 92 9.52 2.90 -3.92
CA ASN A 92 10.00 3.87 -4.92
C ASN A 92 8.93 4.28 -5.95
N ALA A 93 7.88 3.47 -6.11
CA ALA A 93 6.72 3.82 -6.94
C ALA A 93 5.70 4.72 -6.23
N MET A 94 5.87 4.96 -4.92
CA MET A 94 5.00 5.84 -4.14
C MET A 94 5.55 7.26 -4.13
N GLY A 95 4.73 8.18 -4.65
CA GLY A 95 5.09 9.59 -4.76
C GLY A 95 4.47 10.48 -3.68
N PRO A 96 4.71 11.81 -3.77
CA PRO A 96 4.21 12.80 -2.81
C PRO A 96 2.70 12.75 -2.57
N MET A 97 1.91 12.41 -3.60
CA MET A 97 0.46 12.26 -3.49
C MET A 97 0.07 11.17 -2.48
N ASN A 98 0.80 10.04 -2.44
CA ASN A 98 0.54 8.98 -1.48
C ASN A 98 0.78 9.45 -0.04
N ARG A 99 1.81 10.29 0.17
CA ARG A 99 2.11 10.90 1.46
C ARG A 99 1.04 11.90 1.89
N GLU A 100 0.62 12.77 0.99
CA GLU A 100 -0.40 13.80 1.28
C GLU A 100 -1.76 13.17 1.63
N LEU A 101 -2.16 12.11 0.94
CA LEU A 101 -3.42 11.41 1.17
C LEU A 101 -3.39 10.48 2.37
N GLY A 102 -2.22 10.00 2.76
CA GLY A 102 -2.04 8.99 3.82
C GLY A 102 -2.74 9.31 5.13
N PRO A 103 -2.53 10.49 5.74
CA PRO A 103 -3.19 10.87 7.00
C PRO A 103 -4.72 10.91 6.89
N ARG A 104 -5.26 11.43 5.79
CA ARG A 104 -6.71 11.47 5.54
C ARG A 104 -7.29 10.08 5.39
N LEU A 105 -6.60 9.21 4.65
CA LEU A 105 -7.01 7.83 4.47
C LEU A 105 -6.95 7.07 5.79
N LYS A 106 -5.90 7.24 6.59
CA LYS A 106 -5.76 6.66 7.94
C LYS A 106 -6.90 7.08 8.85
N ALA A 107 -7.28 8.36 8.85
CA ALA A 107 -8.41 8.87 9.62
C ALA A 107 -9.75 8.26 9.16
N ALA A 108 -9.99 8.17 7.86
CA ALA A 108 -11.19 7.54 7.30
C ALA A 108 -11.29 6.06 7.67
N ILE A 109 -10.18 5.30 7.59
CA ILE A 109 -10.12 3.89 8.00
C ILE A 109 -10.44 3.77 9.50
N ALA A 110 -9.83 4.59 10.34
CA ALA A 110 -10.07 4.54 11.79
C ALA A 110 -11.53 4.80 12.17
N ALA A 111 -12.26 5.55 11.36
CA ALA A 111 -13.66 5.94 11.59
C ALA A 111 -14.70 4.95 11.01
N SER A 112 -14.30 3.93 10.24
CA SER A 112 -15.23 3.01 9.56
C SER A 112 -14.79 1.55 9.67
N THR A 113 -15.63 0.71 10.29
CA THR A 113 -15.38 -0.74 10.40
C THR A 113 -15.24 -1.40 9.02
N GLU A 114 -16.06 -0.99 8.05
CA GLU A 114 -16.00 -1.53 6.69
C GLU A 114 -14.65 -1.23 6.01
N LEU A 115 -14.10 -0.03 6.22
CA LEU A 115 -12.76 0.32 5.71
C LEU A 115 -11.64 -0.39 6.47
N GLN A 116 -11.79 -0.63 7.79
CA GLN A 116 -10.85 -1.41 8.59
C GLN A 116 -10.76 -2.86 8.10
N GLU A 117 -11.91 -3.49 7.85
CA GLU A 117 -11.96 -4.84 7.27
C GLU A 117 -11.28 -4.89 5.90
N ARG A 118 -11.51 -3.88 5.07
CA ARG A 118 -10.91 -3.81 3.73
C ARG A 118 -9.40 -3.58 3.78
N ASP A 119 -8.90 -2.76 4.71
CA ASP A 119 -7.46 -2.57 4.95
C ASP A 119 -6.79 -3.84 5.48
N ALA A 120 -7.47 -4.58 6.36
CA ALA A 120 -6.99 -5.88 6.82
C ALA A 120 -6.87 -6.88 5.66
N LEU A 121 -7.89 -6.99 4.79
CA LEU A 121 -7.84 -7.84 3.60
C LEU A 121 -6.73 -7.43 2.62
N LYS A 122 -6.48 -6.13 2.46
CA LYS A 122 -5.34 -5.62 1.66
C LYS A 122 -4.03 -6.13 2.23
N SER A 123 -3.85 -6.08 3.55
CA SER A 123 -2.63 -6.55 4.22
C SER A 123 -2.41 -8.06 4.02
N VAL A 124 -3.48 -8.86 4.13
CA VAL A 124 -3.45 -10.30 3.84
C VAL A 124 -3.05 -10.55 2.37
N GLY A 125 -3.58 -9.78 1.44
CA GLY A 125 -3.23 -9.88 0.02
C GLY A 125 -1.76 -9.58 -0.27
N LEU A 126 -1.18 -8.57 0.42
CA LEU A 126 0.24 -8.23 0.30
C LEU A 126 1.13 -9.34 0.89
N ALA A 127 0.79 -9.85 2.08
CA ALA A 127 1.50 -10.97 2.69
C ALA A 127 1.50 -12.19 1.77
N LYS A 128 0.32 -12.56 1.25
CA LYS A 128 0.18 -13.68 0.31
C LYS A 128 1.05 -13.50 -0.93
N ALA A 129 1.06 -12.33 -1.55
CA ALA A 129 1.85 -12.06 -2.74
C ALA A 129 3.36 -12.24 -2.48
N MET A 130 3.87 -11.75 -1.34
CA MET A 130 5.26 -11.93 -0.94
C MET A 130 5.58 -13.38 -0.58
N THR A 131 4.68 -14.08 0.13
CA THR A 131 4.83 -15.49 0.45
C THR A 131 4.94 -16.33 -0.82
N ASP A 132 3.99 -16.18 -1.76
CA ASP A 132 3.98 -16.92 -3.02
C ASP A 132 5.28 -16.69 -3.82
N ALA A 133 5.77 -15.43 -3.84
CA ALA A 133 7.04 -15.10 -4.50
C ALA A 133 8.26 -15.76 -3.84
N LEU A 134 8.31 -15.82 -2.51
CA LEU A 134 9.39 -16.50 -1.78
C LEU A 134 9.33 -18.03 -1.96
N LEU A 135 8.13 -18.63 -1.93
CA LEU A 135 7.94 -20.06 -2.22
C LEU A 135 8.41 -20.42 -3.63
N ALA A 136 8.13 -19.56 -4.63
CA ALA A 136 8.61 -19.73 -5.99
C ALA A 136 10.15 -19.71 -6.11
N ARG A 137 10.84 -19.06 -5.15
CA ARG A 137 12.30 -19.07 -5.00
C ARG A 137 12.84 -20.27 -4.22
N GLY A 138 11.96 -21.20 -3.78
CA GLY A 138 12.34 -22.38 -2.99
C GLY A 138 12.54 -22.11 -1.51
N VAL A 139 12.12 -20.95 -0.98
CA VAL A 139 12.15 -20.70 0.46
C VAL A 139 11.15 -21.62 1.17
N PRO A 140 11.53 -22.33 2.26
CA PRO A 140 10.61 -23.17 3.01
C PRO A 140 9.37 -22.42 3.53
N ASP A 141 8.20 -23.07 3.49
CA ASP A 141 6.89 -22.48 3.79
C ASP A 141 6.83 -21.67 5.09
N PRO A 142 7.24 -22.19 6.28
CA PRO A 142 7.17 -21.40 7.51
C PRO A 142 8.02 -20.13 7.46
N LEU A 143 9.16 -20.19 6.78
CA LEU A 143 10.09 -19.07 6.66
C LEU A 143 9.59 -18.03 5.65
N ALA A 144 8.98 -18.48 4.54
CA ALA A 144 8.35 -17.60 3.56
C ALA A 144 7.21 -16.79 4.17
N HIS A 145 6.33 -17.44 4.93
CA HIS A 145 5.22 -16.77 5.63
C HIS A 145 5.73 -15.75 6.65
N LEU A 146 6.67 -16.15 7.51
CA LEU A 146 7.22 -15.24 8.53
C LEU A 146 7.89 -14.02 7.90
N ALA A 147 8.70 -14.22 6.87
CA ALA A 147 9.37 -13.12 6.17
C ALA A 147 8.36 -12.16 5.51
N ALA A 148 7.30 -12.69 4.90
CA ALA A 148 6.24 -11.91 4.28
C ALA A 148 5.47 -11.05 5.31
N GLU A 149 5.12 -11.63 6.47
CA GLU A 149 4.45 -10.88 7.56
C GLU A 149 5.34 -9.78 8.14
N LEU A 150 6.64 -10.03 8.32
CA LEU A 150 7.61 -9.00 8.69
C LEU A 150 7.68 -7.90 7.62
N GLY A 151 7.61 -8.26 6.34
CA GLY A 151 7.54 -7.31 5.23
C GLY A 151 6.31 -6.40 5.30
N VAL A 152 5.11 -6.96 5.54
CA VAL A 152 3.89 -6.16 5.72
C VAL A 152 4.01 -5.23 6.91
N LEU A 153 4.53 -5.72 8.04
CA LEU A 153 4.71 -4.91 9.25
C LEU A 153 5.72 -3.78 9.01
N ALA A 154 6.84 -4.07 8.32
CA ALA A 154 7.84 -3.07 7.94
C ALA A 154 7.23 -1.98 7.05
N PHE A 155 6.47 -2.39 6.03
CA PHE A 155 5.78 -1.44 5.15
C PHE A 155 4.84 -0.51 5.92
N LYS A 156 4.01 -1.06 6.80
CA LYS A 156 3.09 -0.26 7.64
C LYS A 156 3.81 0.72 8.55
N ARG A 157 4.89 0.29 9.21
CA ARG A 157 5.70 1.15 10.10
C ARG A 157 6.39 2.25 9.31
N GLY A 158 7.10 1.89 8.24
CA GLY A 158 7.81 2.85 7.40
C GLY A 158 6.86 3.87 6.77
N TYR A 159 5.70 3.42 6.29
CA TYR A 159 4.68 4.31 5.75
C TYR A 159 4.12 5.27 6.81
N ALA A 160 3.88 4.80 8.04
CA ALA A 160 3.44 5.64 9.15
C ALA A 160 4.49 6.72 9.49
N THR A 161 5.76 6.33 9.61
CA THR A 161 6.87 7.28 9.86
C THR A 161 6.96 8.31 8.73
N TRP A 162 6.93 7.86 7.48
CA TRP A 162 7.02 8.75 6.31
C TRP A 162 5.91 9.80 6.26
N MET A 163 4.67 9.43 6.65
CA MET A 163 3.55 10.37 6.69
C MET A 163 3.66 11.45 7.78
N GLU A 164 4.44 11.19 8.84
CA GLU A 164 4.60 12.11 9.98
C GLU A 164 5.69 13.18 9.74
N LEU A 165 6.50 13.02 8.68
CA LEU A 165 7.57 13.97 8.36
C LEU A 165 7.01 15.19 7.62
N ASP A 166 7.41 16.39 8.04
CA ASP A 166 7.04 17.64 7.38
C ASP A 166 7.67 17.75 5.98
N HIS A 167 8.93 17.38 5.86
CA HIS A 167 9.71 17.35 4.61
C HIS A 167 10.48 16.04 4.51
N ASP A 168 10.45 15.44 3.33
CA ASP A 168 11.19 14.22 3.02
C ASP A 168 11.52 14.19 1.53
N GLU A 169 12.82 14.27 1.20
CA GLU A 169 13.34 14.21 -0.17
C GLU A 169 13.70 12.78 -0.59
N ASP A 170 13.87 11.88 0.41
CA ASP A 170 14.35 10.52 0.19
C ASP A 170 13.24 9.51 -0.18
N GLY A 171 11.98 9.89 0.01
CA GLY A 171 10.81 9.07 -0.30
C GLY A 171 10.56 7.97 0.74
N LEU A 172 9.62 7.06 0.44
CA LEU A 172 9.17 6.03 1.39
C LEU A 172 10.20 4.92 1.64
N ALA A 173 11.01 4.56 0.65
CA ALA A 173 11.86 3.37 0.70
C ALA A 173 12.81 3.32 1.91
N PRO A 174 13.57 4.38 2.27
CA PRO A 174 14.47 4.35 3.42
C PRO A 174 13.76 4.04 4.74
N HIS A 175 12.54 4.57 4.93
CA HIS A 175 11.76 4.36 6.16
C HIS A 175 11.26 2.92 6.29
N VAL A 176 10.86 2.32 5.16
CA VAL A 176 10.42 0.92 5.12
C VAL A 176 11.60 -0.03 5.36
N LEU A 177 12.74 0.22 4.74
CA LEU A 177 13.94 -0.60 4.91
C LEU A 177 14.50 -0.49 6.33
N THR A 178 14.51 0.69 6.95
CA THR A 178 14.86 0.87 8.35
C THR A 178 13.92 0.07 9.25
N ALA A 179 12.62 0.16 9.04
CA ALA A 179 11.65 -0.61 9.81
C ALA A 179 11.85 -2.13 9.66
N LEU A 180 12.22 -2.61 8.47
CA LEU A 180 12.53 -4.02 8.24
C LEU A 180 13.81 -4.44 8.99
N ALA A 181 14.84 -3.61 8.97
CA ALA A 181 16.10 -3.88 9.71
C ALA A 181 15.86 -3.97 11.22
N ASP A 182 15.05 -3.07 11.78
CA ASP A 182 14.66 -3.09 13.19
C ASP A 182 13.89 -4.36 13.56
N LEU A 183 12.95 -4.78 12.70
CA LEU A 183 12.18 -6.02 12.90
C LEU A 183 13.06 -7.26 12.80
N ARG A 184 14.03 -7.27 11.88
CA ARG A 184 15.02 -8.35 11.75
C ARG A 184 15.86 -8.46 13.03
N ALA A 185 16.35 -7.33 13.56
CA ALA A 185 17.12 -7.30 14.81
C ALA A 185 16.28 -7.76 16.02
N ALA A 186 15.02 -7.28 16.11
CA ALA A 186 14.11 -7.69 17.16
C ALA A 186 13.78 -9.19 17.09
N SER A 187 13.53 -9.75 15.90
CA SER A 187 13.24 -11.17 15.73
C SER A 187 14.42 -12.07 16.16
N ALA A 188 15.67 -11.64 15.92
CA ALA A 188 16.86 -12.34 16.38
C ALA A 188 17.01 -12.38 17.91
N SER A 189 16.31 -11.48 18.62
CA SER A 189 16.32 -11.40 20.09
C SER A 189 15.23 -12.26 20.75
N LEU A 190 14.38 -12.92 19.98
CA LEU A 190 13.27 -13.73 20.50
C LEU A 190 13.67 -15.18 20.80
N GLY A 191 14.90 -15.61 20.41
CA GLY A 191 15.34 -16.98 20.67
C GLY A 191 16.80 -17.20 20.47
#